data_adf93ee05c82009c10557242c0ba66a7
#
_entry.id   adf93ee05c82009c10557242c0ba66a7
#
_cell.length_a   1.000
_cell.length_b   1.000
_cell.length_c   1.000
_cell.angle_alpha   90.00
_cell.angle_beta   90.00
_cell.angle_gamma   90.00
#
_symmetry.space_group_name_H-M   'P 1'
#
loop_
_entity.id
_entity.type
_entity.pdbx_description
1 polymer ?
#
loop_
_entity_poly.entity_id
_entity_poly.type
_entity_poly.pdbx_seq_one_letter_code
_entity_poly.pdbx_strand_id
1 'polypeptide(L)'
;MKNITYTRIEAGLEAPIKILHITDVHITKANDLDTADHKALMLERAEVFREEGGYPEKMPEEYLYEAIELSKAENALLVCTGDAIDLHTHGNVEALLDAVNGIDLMFTPGGHEHQRNIVRTMEEPDRYIESVRPILEKELSKFNLDFESRIVGGLNIVTADNSLDYYSEKTLKAFKAELEKGYPIIVFSHDPIWDKLLNQTEPNHPNIILTPEDYRISHEMIDLLLNHPLVITTVAGHGHAFEEREINGKVHYMTDGLFKGAARIIEII
;
A
#
# COMPACT_ATOMS: atom_id res chain seq x y z
N MET A 1 -2.23 11.02 15.92
CA MET A 1 -3.03 9.83 15.50
C MET A 1 -4.25 9.71 16.40
N LYS A 2 -5.46 9.47 15.86
CA LYS A 2 -6.70 9.37 16.64
C LYS A 2 -7.42 8.04 16.51
N ASN A 3 -7.25 7.35 15.39
CA ASN A 3 -7.95 6.11 15.06
C ASN A 3 -6.94 4.96 14.95
N ILE A 4 -6.38 4.51 16.08
CA ILE A 4 -5.44 3.40 16.10
C ILE A 4 -6.19 2.12 16.47
N THR A 5 -6.16 1.14 15.57
CA THR A 5 -6.72 -0.21 15.83
C THR A 5 -5.58 -1.15 16.20
N TYR A 6 -5.82 -2.00 17.20
CA TYR A 6 -4.88 -3.02 17.64
C TYR A 6 -5.37 -4.40 17.20
N THR A 7 -4.48 -5.14 16.57
CA THR A 7 -4.75 -6.51 16.09
C THR A 7 -3.68 -7.44 16.66
N ARG A 8 -4.11 -8.58 17.20
CA ARG A 8 -3.18 -9.62 17.66
C ARG A 8 -3.37 -10.87 16.83
N ILE A 9 -2.24 -11.42 16.35
CA ILE A 9 -2.21 -12.59 15.47
C ILE A 9 -1.27 -13.63 16.07
N GLU A 10 -1.77 -14.86 16.21
CA GLU A 10 -0.96 -15.98 16.70
C GLU A 10 -0.25 -16.66 15.52
N ALA A 11 1.08 -16.70 15.58
CA ALA A 11 1.95 -17.34 14.59
C ALA A 11 2.94 -18.31 15.21
N GLY A 12 2.93 -18.45 16.56
CA GLY A 12 3.82 -19.32 17.30
C GLY A 12 5.26 -18.84 17.34
N LEU A 13 5.47 -17.53 17.39
CA LEU A 13 6.80 -16.92 17.46
C LEU A 13 7.39 -17.04 18.87
N GLU A 14 8.72 -17.13 18.98
CA GLU A 14 9.43 -17.14 20.27
C GLU A 14 9.31 -15.79 21.01
N ALA A 15 9.19 -14.69 20.30
CA ALA A 15 9.02 -13.35 20.84
C ALA A 15 8.06 -12.52 19.98
N PRO A 16 7.26 -11.64 20.60
CA PRO A 16 6.34 -10.77 19.86
C PRO A 16 7.05 -9.85 18.89
N ILE A 17 6.44 -9.65 17.71
CA ILE A 17 6.83 -8.66 16.72
C ILE A 17 5.70 -7.68 16.57
N LYS A 18 6.02 -6.38 16.56
CA LYS A 18 5.05 -5.32 16.27
C LYS A 18 5.28 -4.74 14.90
N ILE A 19 4.19 -4.54 14.17
CA ILE A 19 4.14 -3.85 12.88
C ILE A 19 3.14 -2.70 13.01
N LEU A 20 3.55 -1.49 12.64
CA LEU A 20 2.64 -0.37 12.41
C LEU A 20 2.32 -0.33 10.92
N HIS A 21 1.09 -0.65 10.58
CA HIS A 21 0.58 -0.56 9.22
C HIS A 21 -0.12 0.78 9.00
N ILE A 22 0.31 1.48 7.98
CA ILE A 22 -0.29 2.71 7.45
C ILE A 22 -0.57 2.55 5.96
N THR A 23 -1.51 3.31 5.46
CA THR A 23 -1.95 3.28 4.06
C THR A 23 -2.67 4.59 3.72
N ASP A 24 -2.82 4.91 2.45
CA ASP A 24 -3.66 6.02 1.99
C ASP A 24 -3.34 7.33 2.74
N VAL A 25 -2.09 7.78 2.61
CA VAL A 25 -1.63 9.04 3.21
C VAL A 25 -2.15 10.22 2.40
N HIS A 26 -2.13 10.10 1.06
CA HIS A 26 -2.54 11.11 0.09
C HIS A 26 -1.88 12.46 0.30
N ILE A 27 -0.54 12.48 0.27
CA ILE A 27 0.23 13.74 0.29
C ILE A 27 -0.18 14.60 -0.91
N THR A 28 -0.51 15.86 -0.66
CA THR A 28 -0.98 16.85 -1.64
C THR A 28 -0.09 18.08 -1.62
N LYS A 29 1.12 17.94 -2.12
CA LYS A 29 2.13 19.01 -2.22
C LYS A 29 2.43 19.36 -3.68
N ALA A 30 2.77 20.60 -3.91
CA ALA A 30 3.34 21.06 -5.16
C ALA A 30 4.60 21.87 -4.90
N ASN A 31 5.55 21.83 -5.83
CA ASN A 31 6.77 22.62 -5.79
C ASN A 31 6.96 23.44 -7.08
N ASP A 32 8.12 24.07 -7.25
CA ASP A 32 8.39 24.94 -8.40
C ASP A 32 8.56 24.16 -9.71
N LEU A 33 8.82 22.86 -9.67
CA LEU A 33 8.96 22.00 -10.85
C LEU A 33 7.58 21.54 -11.39
N ASP A 34 6.53 21.65 -10.57
CA ASP A 34 5.18 21.27 -10.98
C ASP A 34 4.55 22.31 -11.91
N THR A 35 3.72 21.83 -12.84
CA THR A 35 2.95 22.69 -13.73
C THR A 35 1.93 23.53 -12.97
N ALA A 36 1.43 24.59 -13.58
CA ALA A 36 0.38 25.43 -12.99
C ALA A 36 -0.89 24.61 -12.70
N ASP A 37 -1.24 23.67 -13.59
CA ASP A 37 -2.39 22.78 -13.44
C ASP A 37 -2.20 21.81 -12.26
N HIS A 38 -1.01 21.21 -12.12
CA HIS A 38 -0.70 20.36 -10.96
C HIS A 38 -0.75 21.16 -9.65
N LYS A 39 -0.21 22.40 -9.62
CA LYS A 39 -0.28 23.25 -8.43
C LYS A 39 -1.73 23.56 -8.02
N ALA A 40 -2.58 23.88 -8.98
CA ALA A 40 -4.00 24.15 -8.73
C ALA A 40 -4.72 22.88 -8.24
N LEU A 41 -4.44 21.74 -8.88
CA LEU A 41 -5.03 20.46 -8.53
C LEU A 41 -4.62 20.01 -7.12
N MET A 42 -3.35 20.16 -6.72
CA MET A 42 -2.91 19.82 -5.37
C MET A 42 -3.57 20.66 -4.29
N LEU A 43 -3.86 21.93 -4.56
CA LEU A 43 -4.62 22.77 -3.62
C LEU A 43 -6.07 22.26 -3.46
N GLU A 44 -6.74 21.92 -4.55
CA GLU A 44 -8.09 21.36 -4.51
C GLU A 44 -8.10 20.02 -3.75
N ARG A 45 -7.17 19.13 -4.06
CA ARG A 45 -7.08 17.81 -3.42
C ARG A 45 -6.76 17.91 -1.93
N ALA A 46 -5.92 18.86 -1.54
CA ALA A 46 -5.63 19.12 -0.12
C ALA A 46 -6.90 19.48 0.68
N GLU A 47 -7.80 20.27 0.10
CA GLU A 47 -9.10 20.57 0.73
C GLU A 47 -9.96 19.31 0.86
N VAL A 48 -10.05 18.51 -0.19
CA VAL A 48 -10.82 17.25 -0.18
C VAL A 48 -10.36 16.34 0.96
N PHE A 49 -9.06 16.08 1.08
CA PHE A 49 -8.57 15.18 2.13
C PHE A 49 -8.68 15.76 3.54
N ARG A 50 -8.58 17.07 3.70
CA ARG A 50 -8.86 17.73 5.00
C ARG A 50 -10.31 17.58 5.43
N GLU A 51 -11.24 17.76 4.48
CA GLU A 51 -12.68 17.62 4.74
C GLU A 51 -13.04 16.15 5.03
N GLU A 52 -12.60 15.22 4.19
CA GLU A 52 -12.84 13.78 4.36
C GLU A 52 -12.16 13.21 5.62
N GLY A 53 -10.98 13.73 5.97
CA GLY A 53 -10.28 13.38 7.20
C GLY A 53 -10.95 13.87 8.48
N GLY A 54 -11.88 14.84 8.36
CA GLY A 54 -12.59 15.43 9.50
C GLY A 54 -11.73 16.33 10.38
N TYR A 55 -10.57 16.75 9.89
CA TYR A 55 -9.62 17.62 10.60
C TYR A 55 -9.10 18.71 9.66
N PRO A 56 -9.90 19.74 9.37
CA PRO A 56 -9.59 20.73 8.34
C PRO A 56 -8.30 21.54 8.63
N GLU A 57 -7.84 21.56 9.87
CA GLU A 57 -6.61 22.24 10.28
C GLU A 57 -5.33 21.40 10.07
N LYS A 58 -5.45 20.11 9.67
CA LYS A 58 -4.31 19.20 9.60
C LYS A 58 -4.13 18.63 8.19
N MET A 59 -2.90 18.68 7.70
CA MET A 59 -2.53 18.15 6.39
C MET A 59 -2.21 16.65 6.46
N PRO A 60 -2.46 15.88 5.39
CA PRO A 60 -2.17 14.45 5.35
C PRO A 60 -0.74 14.07 5.75
N GLU A 61 0.26 14.81 5.31
CA GLU A 61 1.66 14.54 5.64
C GLU A 61 1.99 14.71 7.13
N GLU A 62 1.23 15.50 7.89
CA GLU A 62 1.44 15.63 9.33
C GLU A 62 1.09 14.32 10.06
N TYR A 63 0.12 13.56 9.53
CA TYR A 63 -0.17 12.23 10.04
C TYR A 63 0.94 11.22 9.75
N LEU A 64 1.65 11.36 8.62
CA LEU A 64 2.80 10.52 8.31
C LEU A 64 3.93 10.72 9.33
N TYR A 65 4.23 11.97 9.69
CA TYR A 65 5.21 12.24 10.75
C TYR A 65 4.76 11.66 12.09
N GLU A 66 3.49 11.79 12.46
CA GLU A 66 2.97 11.18 13.70
C GLU A 66 3.05 9.64 13.68
N ALA A 67 2.79 9.01 12.53
CA ALA A 67 2.91 7.56 12.38
C ALA A 67 4.37 7.10 12.52
N ILE A 68 5.32 7.85 11.96
CA ILE A 68 6.76 7.59 12.12
C ILE A 68 7.17 7.67 13.60
N GLU A 69 6.73 8.69 14.31
CA GLU A 69 7.02 8.80 15.75
C GLU A 69 6.33 7.69 16.57
N LEU A 70 5.11 7.32 16.20
CA LEU A 70 4.41 6.19 16.82
C LEU A 70 5.14 4.87 16.59
N SER A 71 5.64 4.60 15.37
CA SER A 71 6.39 3.38 15.10
C SER A 71 7.65 3.26 15.96
N LYS A 72 8.36 4.37 16.15
CA LYS A 72 9.53 4.45 17.06
C LYS A 72 9.13 4.21 18.52
N ALA A 73 8.07 4.85 18.98
CA ALA A 73 7.58 4.71 20.37
C ALA A 73 7.12 3.28 20.69
N GLU A 74 6.47 2.62 19.73
CA GLU A 74 6.01 1.24 19.85
C GLU A 74 7.10 0.19 19.55
N ASN A 75 8.28 0.61 19.09
CA ASN A 75 9.32 -0.27 18.54
C ASN A 75 8.76 -1.22 17.47
N ALA A 76 7.95 -0.67 16.57
CA ALA A 76 7.24 -1.39 15.52
C ALA A 76 7.91 -1.17 14.16
N LEU A 77 7.99 -2.22 13.34
CA LEU A 77 8.34 -2.08 11.94
C LEU A 77 7.23 -1.27 11.23
N LEU A 78 7.62 -0.25 10.49
CA LEU A 78 6.67 0.57 9.73
C LEU A 78 6.46 -0.06 8.35
N VAL A 79 5.19 -0.28 7.98
CA VAL A 79 4.77 -0.76 6.66
C VAL A 79 3.74 0.19 6.09
N CYS A 80 3.95 0.66 4.86
CA CYS A 80 3.01 1.49 4.12
C CYS A 80 2.56 0.76 2.84
N THR A 81 1.25 0.61 2.68
CA THR A 81 0.65 -0.07 1.53
C THR A 81 0.11 0.88 0.48
N GLY A 82 0.83 1.95 0.18
CA GLY A 82 0.57 2.79 -0.98
C GLY A 82 -0.47 3.89 -0.77
N ASP A 83 -0.79 4.55 -1.87
CA ASP A 83 -1.49 5.82 -1.91
C ASP A 83 -0.88 6.82 -0.91
N ALA A 84 0.46 6.77 -0.81
CA ALA A 84 1.22 7.69 0.03
C ALA A 84 1.23 9.11 -0.54
N ILE A 85 1.18 9.22 -1.87
CA ILE A 85 0.99 10.47 -2.60
C ILE A 85 -0.35 10.44 -3.34
N ASP A 86 -1.02 11.57 -3.44
CA ASP A 86 -2.31 11.62 -4.14
C ASP A 86 -2.18 11.58 -5.67
N LEU A 87 -1.11 12.15 -6.20
CA LEU A 87 -0.74 12.06 -7.62
C LEU A 87 0.78 12.08 -7.75
N HIS A 88 1.28 11.45 -8.81
CA HIS A 88 2.69 11.47 -9.16
C HIS A 88 3.10 12.84 -9.71
N THR A 89 3.38 13.78 -8.81
CA THR A 89 3.90 15.12 -9.06
C THR A 89 5.26 15.29 -8.40
N HIS A 90 6.05 16.27 -8.84
CA HIS A 90 7.37 16.52 -8.24
C HIS A 90 7.27 16.89 -6.75
N GLY A 91 6.30 17.73 -6.39
CA GLY A 91 6.12 18.14 -4.99
C GLY A 91 5.69 17.00 -4.08
N ASN A 92 4.83 16.11 -4.57
CA ASN A 92 4.38 14.95 -3.79
C ASN A 92 5.51 13.95 -3.57
N VAL A 93 6.28 13.62 -4.61
CA VAL A 93 7.42 12.69 -4.51
C VAL A 93 8.50 13.26 -3.58
N GLU A 94 8.86 14.54 -3.73
CA GLU A 94 9.81 15.21 -2.84
C GLU A 94 9.35 15.16 -1.38
N ALA A 95 8.09 15.51 -1.11
CA ALA A 95 7.53 15.51 0.25
C ALA A 95 7.51 14.10 0.88
N LEU A 96 7.19 13.06 0.10
CA LEU A 96 7.26 11.68 0.57
C LEU A 96 8.70 11.30 0.90
N LEU A 97 9.65 11.52 -0.01
CA LEU A 97 11.04 11.16 0.19
C LEU A 97 11.67 11.87 1.37
N ASP A 98 11.35 13.15 1.56
CA ASP A 98 11.81 13.92 2.71
C ASP A 98 11.25 13.38 4.04
N ALA A 99 9.95 13.07 4.07
CA ALA A 99 9.31 12.54 5.28
C ALA A 99 9.88 11.18 5.71
N VAL A 100 10.22 10.32 4.73
CA VAL A 100 10.74 8.97 5.02
C VAL A 100 12.27 8.88 4.93
N ASN A 101 12.97 9.99 4.88
CA ASN A 101 14.43 10.01 4.84
C ASN A 101 15.03 9.43 6.14
N GLY A 102 15.86 8.39 5.99
CA GLY A 102 16.46 7.69 7.14
C GLY A 102 15.48 6.83 7.95
N ILE A 103 14.24 6.68 7.51
CA ILE A 103 13.23 5.84 8.15
C ILE A 103 13.31 4.43 7.55
N ASP A 104 13.32 3.42 8.43
CA ASP A 104 13.19 2.02 8.06
C ASP A 104 11.70 1.72 7.79
N LEU A 105 11.35 1.67 6.51
CA LEU A 105 9.99 1.53 6.01
C LEU A 105 9.96 0.46 4.93
N MET A 106 9.06 -0.51 5.04
CA MET A 106 8.63 -1.36 3.92
C MET A 106 7.48 -0.66 3.18
N PHE A 107 7.56 -0.63 1.86
CA PHE A 107 6.61 0.11 1.03
C PHE A 107 6.17 -0.70 -0.19
N THR A 108 4.88 -0.67 -0.50
CA THR A 108 4.31 -1.08 -1.79
C THR A 108 3.44 0.05 -2.32
N PRO A 109 3.42 0.34 -3.63
CA PRO A 109 2.61 1.43 -4.17
C PRO A 109 1.12 1.12 -4.11
N GLY A 110 0.31 2.18 -4.19
CA GLY A 110 -1.11 2.14 -4.52
C GLY A 110 -1.38 2.65 -5.93
N GLY A 111 -2.65 2.80 -6.28
CA GLY A 111 -3.06 3.29 -7.60
C GLY A 111 -2.64 4.74 -7.85
N HIS A 112 -2.65 5.57 -6.83
CA HIS A 112 -2.36 7.00 -6.89
C HIS A 112 -0.89 7.31 -7.20
N GLU A 113 0.06 6.47 -6.80
CA GLU A 113 1.47 6.60 -7.19
C GLU A 113 1.66 6.57 -8.71
N HIS A 114 0.79 5.88 -9.44
CA HIS A 114 0.84 5.76 -10.89
C HIS A 114 0.09 6.88 -11.63
N GLN A 115 -0.66 7.73 -10.95
CA GLN A 115 -1.52 8.73 -11.57
C GLN A 115 -0.85 10.10 -11.63
N ARG A 116 -0.88 10.75 -12.81
CA ARG A 116 -0.44 12.15 -13.00
C ARG A 116 -1.59 13.13 -13.05
N ASN A 117 -2.80 12.65 -13.30
CA ASN A 117 -4.02 13.42 -13.38
C ASN A 117 -5.18 12.62 -12.76
N ILE A 118 -6.27 13.30 -12.44
CA ILE A 118 -7.49 12.61 -12.05
C ILE A 118 -8.01 11.82 -13.25
N VAL A 119 -8.27 10.54 -13.08
CA VAL A 119 -8.65 9.54 -14.09
C VAL A 119 -9.74 9.99 -15.07
N ARG A 120 -10.59 10.94 -14.68
CA ARG A 120 -11.70 11.45 -15.51
C ARG A 120 -11.27 12.16 -16.79
N THR A 121 -9.99 12.50 -16.94
CA THR A 121 -9.46 13.30 -18.06
C THR A 121 -8.48 12.54 -18.95
N MET A 122 -8.32 11.23 -18.78
CA MET A 122 -7.32 10.47 -19.52
C MET A 122 -7.83 10.03 -20.90
N GLU A 123 -7.18 10.53 -21.94
CA GLU A 123 -7.48 10.18 -23.33
C GLU A 123 -6.74 8.91 -23.82
N GLU A 124 -5.64 8.48 -23.16
CA GLU A 124 -4.81 7.34 -23.59
C GLU A 124 -4.33 6.49 -22.41
N PRO A 125 -5.12 5.52 -21.96
CA PRO A 125 -4.83 4.71 -20.76
C PRO A 125 -3.54 3.90 -20.85
N ASP A 126 -3.30 3.21 -21.96
CA ASP A 126 -2.21 2.24 -22.10
C ASP A 126 -0.81 2.86 -22.01
N ARG A 127 -0.69 4.11 -22.45
CA ARG A 127 0.59 4.85 -22.41
C ARG A 127 0.92 5.41 -21.05
N TYR A 128 -0.05 5.49 -20.19
CA TYR A 128 0.09 6.15 -18.91
C TYR A 128 0.92 5.32 -17.93
N ILE A 129 0.55 4.06 -17.71
CA ILE A 129 1.27 3.16 -16.82
C ILE A 129 2.67 2.88 -17.35
N GLU A 130 2.79 2.55 -18.65
CA GLU A 130 4.08 2.36 -19.30
C GLU A 130 5.00 3.57 -19.20
N SER A 131 4.45 4.79 -19.17
CA SER A 131 5.22 6.03 -19.05
C SER A 131 5.57 6.40 -17.62
N VAL A 132 4.72 6.09 -16.65
CA VAL A 132 4.88 6.50 -15.25
C VAL A 132 5.70 5.50 -14.45
N ARG A 133 5.47 4.19 -14.61
CA ARG A 133 6.13 3.15 -13.82
C ARG A 133 7.66 3.26 -13.84
N PRO A 134 8.35 3.41 -14.98
CA PRO A 134 9.81 3.57 -15.01
C PRO A 134 10.32 4.83 -14.29
N ILE A 135 9.52 5.89 -14.29
CA ILE A 135 9.86 7.14 -13.59
C ILE A 135 9.71 6.92 -12.08
N LEU A 136 8.60 6.33 -11.67
CA LEU A 136 8.32 6.01 -10.28
C LEU A 136 9.39 5.10 -9.68
N GLU A 137 9.79 4.04 -10.37
CA GLU A 137 10.87 3.14 -9.95
C GLU A 137 12.21 3.86 -9.77
N LYS A 138 12.49 4.83 -10.61
CA LYS A 138 13.72 5.65 -10.51
C LYS A 138 13.64 6.61 -9.32
N GLU A 139 12.54 7.32 -9.14
CA GLU A 139 12.37 8.31 -8.09
C GLU A 139 12.23 7.66 -6.71
N LEU A 140 11.50 6.57 -6.61
CA LEU A 140 11.35 5.77 -5.39
C LEU A 140 12.33 4.61 -5.30
N SER A 141 13.52 4.72 -5.90
CA SER A 141 14.53 3.65 -6.02
C SER A 141 15.05 3.11 -4.68
N LYS A 142 14.79 3.79 -3.56
CA LYS A 142 15.07 3.25 -2.22
C LYS A 142 14.15 2.08 -1.85
N PHE A 143 13.01 1.91 -2.52
CA PHE A 143 12.05 0.84 -2.31
C PHE A 143 12.06 -0.17 -3.45
N ASN A 144 11.80 -1.43 -3.14
CA ASN A 144 11.46 -2.42 -4.16
C ASN A 144 9.93 -2.40 -4.35
N LEU A 145 9.46 -1.67 -5.35
CA LEU A 145 8.03 -1.43 -5.54
C LEU A 145 7.24 -2.68 -5.92
N ASP A 146 7.88 -3.70 -6.53
CA ASP A 146 7.16 -4.91 -6.92
C ASP A 146 6.95 -5.87 -5.75
N PHE A 147 8.04 -6.08 -4.97
CA PHE A 147 8.04 -7.10 -3.93
C PHE A 147 9.23 -6.92 -3.00
N GLU A 148 8.97 -6.87 -1.70
CA GLU A 148 10.00 -6.89 -0.68
C GLU A 148 9.68 -7.96 0.37
N SER A 149 10.70 -8.63 0.92
CA SER A 149 10.53 -9.55 2.04
C SER A 149 11.58 -9.33 3.11
N ARG A 150 11.17 -9.44 4.37
CA ARG A 150 12.06 -9.36 5.54
C ARG A 150 11.71 -10.44 6.55
N ILE A 151 12.70 -11.24 6.94
CA ILE A 151 12.52 -12.21 8.01
C ILE A 151 12.96 -11.58 9.33
N VAL A 152 12.02 -11.44 10.26
CA VAL A 152 12.23 -10.87 11.58
C VAL A 152 11.69 -11.86 12.62
N GLY A 153 12.51 -12.27 13.57
CA GLY A 153 12.09 -13.16 14.67
C GLY A 153 11.36 -14.44 14.24
N GLY A 154 11.66 -14.97 13.05
CA GLY A 154 11.00 -16.17 12.52
C GLY A 154 9.71 -15.92 11.73
N LEU A 155 9.28 -14.66 11.57
CA LEU A 155 8.18 -14.25 10.71
C LEU A 155 8.74 -13.66 9.40
N ASN A 156 8.18 -14.03 8.28
CA ASN A 156 8.45 -13.40 6.99
C ASN A 156 7.39 -12.34 6.71
N ILE A 157 7.80 -11.07 6.67
CA ILE A 157 6.97 -9.91 6.39
C ILE A 157 7.20 -9.56 4.92
N VAL A 158 6.12 -9.53 4.14
CA VAL A 158 6.17 -9.35 2.69
C VAL A 158 5.32 -8.15 2.30
N THR A 159 5.86 -7.27 1.44
CA THR A 159 5.05 -6.33 0.66
C THR A 159 4.98 -6.81 -0.79
N ALA A 160 3.80 -6.79 -1.40
CA ALA A 160 3.55 -7.29 -2.75
C ALA A 160 2.64 -6.32 -3.52
N ASP A 161 3.14 -5.79 -4.63
CA ASP A 161 2.40 -4.85 -5.47
C ASP A 161 1.21 -5.51 -6.16
N ASN A 162 0.03 -4.92 -5.95
CA ASN A 162 -1.21 -5.23 -6.66
C ASN A 162 -1.99 -3.94 -7.02
N SER A 163 -1.34 -2.80 -6.95
CA SER A 163 -1.92 -1.46 -7.10
C SER A 163 -2.58 -1.18 -8.46
N LEU A 164 -2.37 -2.05 -9.43
CA LEU A 164 -2.95 -1.96 -10.77
C LEU A 164 -4.00 -3.06 -11.01
N ASP A 165 -4.71 -3.47 -9.97
CA ASP A 165 -5.74 -4.51 -9.97
C ASP A 165 -5.23 -5.93 -10.33
N TYR A 166 -3.90 -6.17 -10.32
CA TYR A 166 -3.32 -7.49 -10.59
C TYR A 166 -1.96 -7.70 -9.91
N TYR A 167 -1.56 -8.96 -9.77
CA TYR A 167 -0.20 -9.35 -9.41
C TYR A 167 0.61 -9.71 -10.65
N SER A 168 1.84 -9.19 -10.75
CA SER A 168 2.73 -9.48 -11.85
C SER A 168 3.35 -10.90 -11.75
N GLU A 169 3.82 -11.46 -12.87
CA GLU A 169 4.59 -12.70 -12.88
C GLU A 169 5.84 -12.62 -11.99
N LYS A 170 6.48 -11.45 -11.96
CA LYS A 170 7.65 -11.17 -11.11
C LYS A 170 7.29 -11.29 -9.63
N THR A 171 6.16 -10.69 -9.23
CA THR A 171 5.64 -10.77 -7.86
C THR A 171 5.29 -12.21 -7.46
N LEU A 172 4.55 -12.94 -8.30
CA LEU A 172 4.20 -14.34 -8.06
C LEU A 172 5.44 -15.22 -7.91
N LYS A 173 6.42 -15.07 -8.80
CA LYS A 173 7.67 -15.83 -8.74
C LYS A 173 8.45 -15.53 -7.46
N ALA A 174 8.57 -14.27 -7.06
CA ALA A 174 9.22 -13.88 -5.83
C ALA A 174 8.49 -14.46 -4.61
N PHE A 175 7.17 -14.38 -4.58
CA PHE A 175 6.37 -14.94 -3.49
C PHE A 175 6.53 -16.47 -3.35
N LYS A 176 6.52 -17.21 -4.45
CA LYS A 176 6.79 -18.67 -4.44
C LYS A 176 8.16 -18.98 -3.81
N ALA A 177 9.18 -18.20 -4.13
CA ALA A 177 10.51 -18.38 -3.52
C ALA A 177 10.50 -18.12 -2.00
N GLU A 178 9.65 -17.20 -1.52
CA GLU A 178 9.50 -16.97 -0.07
C GLU A 178 8.80 -18.13 0.63
N LEU A 179 7.81 -18.78 -0.01
CA LEU A 179 7.15 -19.97 0.53
C LEU A 179 8.13 -21.13 0.75
N GLU A 180 9.13 -21.29 -0.12
CA GLU A 180 10.16 -22.33 -0.01
C GLU A 180 11.04 -22.17 1.25
N LYS A 181 11.10 -20.97 1.84
CA LYS A 181 11.87 -20.72 3.06
C LYS A 181 11.24 -21.32 4.33
N GLY A 182 9.94 -21.64 4.29
CA GLY A 182 9.23 -22.35 5.36
C GLY A 182 8.86 -21.50 6.59
N TYR A 183 9.00 -20.18 6.54
CA TYR A 183 8.57 -19.28 7.61
C TYR A 183 7.08 -18.96 7.50
N PRO A 184 6.36 -18.72 8.61
CA PRO A 184 5.05 -18.09 8.55
C PRO A 184 5.15 -16.71 7.88
N ILE A 185 4.16 -16.38 7.05
CA ILE A 185 4.17 -15.17 6.20
C ILE A 185 2.96 -14.30 6.50
N ILE A 186 3.20 -13.00 6.66
CA ILE A 186 2.18 -11.93 6.58
C ILE A 186 2.43 -11.11 5.32
N VAL A 187 1.39 -10.88 4.52
CA VAL A 187 1.49 -10.16 3.24
C VAL A 187 0.76 -8.83 3.30
N PHE A 188 1.42 -7.77 2.91
CA PHE A 188 0.91 -6.42 2.79
C PHE A 188 0.80 -6.05 1.31
N SER A 189 -0.38 -5.64 0.88
CA SER A 189 -0.68 -5.17 -0.47
C SER A 189 -1.56 -3.94 -0.40
N HIS A 190 -1.69 -3.17 -1.49
CA HIS A 190 -2.57 -2.02 -1.46
C HIS A 190 -4.04 -2.43 -1.51
N ASP A 191 -4.45 -3.14 -2.57
CA ASP A 191 -5.82 -3.59 -2.73
C ASP A 191 -6.13 -4.82 -1.86
N PRO A 192 -7.27 -4.84 -1.15
CA PRO A 192 -7.69 -6.01 -0.39
C PRO A 192 -8.04 -7.17 -1.34
N ILE A 193 -7.59 -8.38 -1.00
CA ILE A 193 -7.75 -9.57 -1.86
C ILE A 193 -9.20 -10.00 -2.09
N TRP A 194 -10.14 -9.50 -1.29
CA TRP A 194 -11.57 -9.83 -1.42
C TRP A 194 -12.38 -8.84 -2.26
N ASP A 195 -11.79 -7.71 -2.60
CA ASP A 195 -12.56 -6.68 -3.31
C ASP A 195 -12.62 -6.98 -4.81
N LYS A 196 -11.66 -6.56 -5.55
CA LYS A 196 -11.71 -6.60 -7.01
C LYS A 196 -11.10 -7.89 -7.59
N LEU A 197 -10.03 -8.35 -6.98
CA LEU A 197 -9.23 -9.47 -7.48
C LEU A 197 -9.93 -10.83 -7.37
N LEU A 198 -10.86 -11.03 -6.42
CA LEU A 198 -11.52 -12.33 -6.22
C LEU A 198 -12.63 -12.63 -7.23
N ASN A 199 -13.27 -11.60 -7.81
CA ASN A 199 -14.48 -11.77 -8.60
C ASN A 199 -14.42 -11.17 -10.00
N GLN A 200 -13.26 -10.65 -10.44
CA GLN A 200 -13.23 -9.92 -11.70
C GLN A 200 -12.71 -10.71 -12.87
N THR A 201 -13.46 -10.59 -13.96
CA THR A 201 -13.08 -10.95 -15.31
C THR A 201 -12.58 -9.74 -16.12
N GLU A 202 -12.72 -8.54 -15.57
CA GLU A 202 -12.33 -7.28 -16.22
C GLU A 202 -11.78 -6.29 -15.17
N PRO A 203 -10.75 -5.49 -15.50
CA PRO A 203 -10.19 -4.49 -14.59
C PRO A 203 -11.22 -3.41 -14.28
N ASN A 204 -11.34 -3.02 -13.02
CA ASN A 204 -12.19 -1.90 -12.61
C ASN A 204 -11.59 -0.55 -13.01
N HIS A 205 -10.32 -0.51 -13.31
CA HIS A 205 -9.66 0.70 -13.73
C HIS A 205 -9.79 0.84 -15.26
N PRO A 206 -10.46 1.88 -15.78
CA PRO A 206 -10.70 2.02 -17.23
C PRO A 206 -9.41 2.16 -18.04
N ASN A 207 -8.28 2.27 -17.37
CA ASN A 207 -6.97 2.56 -17.91
C ASN A 207 -5.99 1.38 -17.79
N ILE A 208 -6.45 0.20 -17.35
CA ILE A 208 -5.61 -1.00 -17.23
C ILE A 208 -6.23 -2.08 -18.10
N ILE A 209 -5.49 -2.52 -19.09
CA ILE A 209 -5.88 -3.65 -19.93
C ILE A 209 -5.10 -4.87 -19.46
N LEU A 210 -5.79 -5.78 -18.78
CA LEU A 210 -5.22 -7.04 -18.36
C LEU A 210 -5.38 -8.10 -19.45
N THR A 211 -4.32 -8.87 -19.66
CA THR A 211 -4.36 -10.04 -20.52
C THR A 211 -4.95 -11.25 -19.79
N PRO A 212 -5.41 -12.30 -20.50
CA PRO A 212 -5.79 -13.56 -19.84
C PRO A 212 -4.70 -14.18 -18.98
N GLU A 213 -3.43 -13.90 -19.30
CA GLU A 213 -2.28 -14.38 -18.52
C GLU A 213 -2.15 -13.60 -17.21
N ASP A 214 -2.37 -12.29 -17.19
CA ASP A 214 -2.37 -11.47 -15.97
C ASP A 214 -3.45 -11.93 -14.99
N TYR A 215 -4.65 -12.27 -15.49
CA TYR A 215 -5.70 -12.88 -14.68
C TYR A 215 -5.28 -14.23 -14.10
N ARG A 216 -4.69 -15.09 -14.90
CA ARG A 216 -4.22 -16.42 -14.46
C ARG A 216 -3.18 -16.28 -13.35
N ILE A 217 -2.21 -15.38 -13.53
CA ILE A 217 -1.15 -15.09 -12.55
C ILE A 217 -1.75 -14.55 -11.25
N SER A 218 -2.65 -13.59 -11.36
CA SER A 218 -3.30 -12.99 -10.19
C SER A 218 -4.14 -13.99 -9.41
N HIS A 219 -4.92 -14.84 -10.10
CA HIS A 219 -5.69 -15.90 -9.46
C HIS A 219 -4.79 -16.92 -8.76
N GLU A 220 -3.65 -17.30 -9.37
CA GLU A 220 -2.69 -18.20 -8.73
C GLU A 220 -2.09 -17.57 -7.47
N MET A 221 -1.74 -16.28 -7.50
CA MET A 221 -1.26 -15.56 -6.32
C MET A 221 -2.32 -15.51 -5.22
N ILE A 222 -3.56 -15.17 -5.56
CA ILE A 222 -4.68 -15.11 -4.60
C ILE A 222 -4.95 -16.49 -3.99
N ASP A 223 -4.92 -17.56 -4.79
CA ASP A 223 -5.07 -18.92 -4.27
C ASP A 223 -3.99 -19.27 -3.23
N LEU A 224 -2.74 -18.91 -3.51
CA LEU A 224 -1.64 -19.08 -2.54
C LEU A 224 -1.87 -18.24 -1.27
N LEU A 225 -2.30 -16.98 -1.39
CA LEU A 225 -2.59 -16.11 -0.25
C LEU A 225 -3.70 -16.67 0.63
N LEU A 226 -4.75 -17.20 0.03
CA LEU A 226 -5.90 -17.74 0.75
C LEU A 226 -5.65 -19.13 1.34
N ASN A 227 -4.92 -20.00 0.64
CA ASN A 227 -4.93 -21.43 0.93
C ASN A 227 -3.58 -21.97 1.42
N HIS A 228 -2.44 -21.30 1.14
CA HIS A 228 -1.15 -21.83 1.55
C HIS A 228 -0.98 -21.76 3.09
N PRO A 229 -0.57 -22.86 3.74
CA PRO A 229 -0.52 -22.94 5.21
C PRO A 229 0.47 -21.98 5.87
N LEU A 230 1.53 -21.59 5.17
CA LEU A 230 2.50 -20.60 5.69
C LEU A 230 1.95 -19.16 5.67
N VAL A 231 0.96 -18.84 4.85
CA VAL A 231 0.34 -17.51 4.84
C VAL A 231 -0.65 -17.43 6.00
N ILE A 232 -0.34 -16.58 6.99
CA ILE A 232 -1.19 -16.39 8.17
C ILE A 232 -2.32 -15.41 7.87
N THR A 233 -2.02 -14.33 7.18
CA THR A 233 -2.98 -13.27 6.86
C THR A 233 -2.47 -12.37 5.74
N THR A 234 -3.39 -11.55 5.19
CA THR A 234 -3.06 -10.38 4.37
C THR A 234 -3.59 -9.11 5.03
N VAL A 235 -2.91 -8.00 4.80
CA VAL A 235 -3.28 -6.67 5.30
C VAL A 235 -3.24 -5.68 4.13
N ALA A 236 -4.28 -4.87 4.00
CA ALA A 236 -4.44 -3.96 2.87
C ALA A 236 -4.94 -2.57 3.29
N GLY A 237 -4.95 -1.63 2.34
CA GLY A 237 -5.52 -0.30 2.39
C GLY A 237 -6.66 -0.10 1.41
N HIS A 238 -6.58 0.97 0.62
CA HIS A 238 -7.44 1.31 -0.51
C HIS A 238 -8.89 1.69 -0.17
N GLY A 239 -9.56 0.90 0.66
CA GLY A 239 -11.00 1.09 0.94
C GLY A 239 -11.33 2.16 1.97
N HIS A 240 -10.33 2.85 2.52
CA HIS A 240 -10.46 3.92 3.52
C HIS A 240 -11.41 3.54 4.69
N ALA A 241 -11.32 2.31 5.18
CA ALA A 241 -12.09 1.79 6.30
C ALA A 241 -11.34 0.70 7.06
N PHE A 242 -11.63 0.54 8.35
CA PHE A 242 -11.22 -0.66 9.07
C PHE A 242 -12.20 -1.79 8.76
N GLU A 243 -11.69 -2.86 8.18
CA GLU A 243 -12.48 -4.05 7.89
C GLU A 243 -11.69 -5.31 8.23
N GLU A 244 -12.41 -6.36 8.59
CA GLU A 244 -11.88 -7.69 8.84
C GLU A 244 -12.79 -8.70 8.16
N ARG A 245 -12.21 -9.61 7.36
CA ARG A 245 -12.95 -10.66 6.69
C ARG A 245 -12.31 -12.01 6.91
N GLU A 246 -13.12 -12.97 7.33
CA GLU A 246 -12.69 -14.37 7.37
C GLU A 246 -12.96 -15.03 6.01
N ILE A 247 -11.90 -15.55 5.40
CA ILE A 247 -11.94 -16.27 4.14
C ILE A 247 -11.10 -17.53 4.29
N ASN A 248 -11.69 -18.69 4.00
CA ASN A 248 -11.02 -19.99 4.10
C ASN A 248 -10.37 -20.26 5.47
N GLY A 249 -10.99 -19.75 6.55
CA GLY A 249 -10.50 -19.94 7.93
C GLY A 249 -9.34 -19.03 8.33
N LYS A 250 -9.01 -18.03 7.51
CA LYS A 250 -8.03 -16.99 7.84
C LYS A 250 -8.72 -15.62 7.90
N VAL A 251 -8.33 -14.81 8.86
CA VAL A 251 -8.79 -13.42 8.95
C VAL A 251 -7.85 -12.53 8.15
N HIS A 252 -8.41 -11.74 7.27
CA HIS A 252 -7.71 -10.75 6.44
C HIS A 252 -8.16 -9.36 6.87
N TYR A 253 -7.26 -8.36 6.81
CA TYR A 253 -7.46 -7.04 7.38
C TYR A 253 -7.36 -5.94 6.33
N MET A 254 -8.20 -4.92 6.46
CA MET A 254 -8.07 -3.63 5.79
C MET A 254 -7.92 -2.53 6.83
N THR A 255 -7.03 -1.58 6.58
CA THR A 255 -6.77 -0.43 7.46
C THR A 255 -7.32 0.83 6.82
N ASP A 256 -7.93 1.69 7.62
CA ASP A 256 -8.46 2.98 7.18
C ASP A 256 -7.33 3.96 6.84
N GLY A 257 -7.62 4.95 6.00
CA GLY A 257 -6.64 5.89 5.46
C GLY A 257 -5.93 6.73 6.53
N LEU A 258 -4.60 6.87 6.36
CA LEU A 258 -3.79 7.68 7.27
C LEU A 258 -4.20 9.16 7.24
N PHE A 259 -4.71 9.66 6.11
CA PHE A 259 -5.23 11.04 6.04
C PHE A 259 -6.38 11.33 7.02
N LYS A 260 -7.04 10.28 7.54
CA LYS A 260 -8.02 10.36 8.64
C LYS A 260 -7.39 10.20 10.02
N GLY A 261 -6.07 10.14 10.11
CA GLY A 261 -5.33 9.85 11.34
C GLY A 261 -5.45 8.41 11.80
N ALA A 262 -5.73 7.48 10.88
CA ALA A 262 -5.93 6.07 11.14
C ALA A 262 -4.65 5.26 10.92
N ALA A 263 -4.45 4.20 11.72
CA ALA A 263 -3.39 3.21 11.55
C ALA A 263 -3.75 1.92 12.28
N ARG A 264 -3.07 0.82 11.93
CA ARG A 264 -3.23 -0.47 12.62
C ARG A 264 -1.90 -0.91 13.24
N ILE A 265 -1.88 -1.15 14.55
CA ILE A 265 -0.78 -1.84 15.21
C ILE A 265 -1.10 -3.33 15.22
N ILE A 266 -0.22 -4.13 14.62
CA ILE A 266 -0.33 -5.58 14.56
C ILE A 266 0.75 -6.19 15.45
N GLU A 267 0.34 -6.90 16.50
CA GLU A 267 1.22 -7.69 17.34
C GLU A 267 1.12 -9.16 16.92
N ILE A 268 2.24 -9.72 16.48
CA ILE A 268 2.33 -11.11 16.07
C ILE A 268 3.11 -11.86 17.16
N ILE A 269 2.55 -12.97 17.67
CA ILE A 269 3.08 -13.75 18.81
C ILE A 269 3.29 -15.22 18.48
#